data_96bf9dd78d020acdfea4550e6590344d
#
_entry.id   96bf9dd78d020acdfea4550e6590344d
#
_cell.length_a   1.000
_cell.length_b   1.000
_cell.length_c   1.000
_cell.angle_alpha   90.00
_cell.angle_beta   90.00
_cell.angle_gamma   90.00
#
_symmetry.space_group_name_H-M   'P 1'
#
loop_
_entity.id
_entity.type
_entity.pdbx_description
1 polymer ?
#
loop_
_entity_poly.entity_id
_entity_poly.type
_entity_poly.pdbx_seq_one_letter_code
_entity_poly.pdbx_strand_id
1 'polypeptide(L)'
;AAEWLFDNFHLIESQLREIREGLPARYYRSLPVLQEPPLVGLPRIYGVAWAYVAHTDSAFDESLLVHFLDAYQDARELSQGELWALPTTLRVVLVENLRRLADRIASHKAAHDFASLCASRIEELSLDAVTSMHGLMEQRGVGDVFLSHLAQSLVGHTTAGDSPVAQVRRWLLDVVPDLAVLQAQHHAAQAADHLSVGNAVTALRLIGAADWPGIVARTSRVVRVMLRSPVFEAEDDATRDTTLHGIERLSTQSGQGEAAVAQVLLALMDGASGPAALAGHWLRGEGRATLEQALGLKHRVAGLWRSFAGFSRTPAYLGAMLAGTLLLVAVLLHRPDWLAAGWPVQLGSVLVGLVMLLPASEAVVAVVNRLIGESVKPAHLPRLLLADGIPPQARVMVVVPALLNHPAGIAQTVHRLHLHHLANPEAHAQFALLSDWSDADTEHRPEDQALLSHAQSLLTALNARYPVAPGSPPRFLLLHRERSPS
;
A
#
# COMPACT_ATOMS: atom_id res chain seq x y z
N ALA A 1 20.24 -26.50 9.03
CA ALA A 1 19.26 -25.46 9.39
C ALA A 1 19.94 -24.23 9.97
N ALA A 2 20.85 -24.34 10.97
CA ALA A 2 21.53 -23.18 11.56
C ALA A 2 22.36 -22.39 10.53
N GLU A 3 23.17 -23.00 9.70
CA GLU A 3 23.90 -22.36 8.61
C GLU A 3 22.94 -21.59 7.66
N TRP A 4 21.84 -22.23 7.31
CA TRP A 4 20.82 -21.62 6.45
C TRP A 4 20.23 -20.34 7.03
N LEU A 5 19.99 -20.30 8.34
CA LEU A 5 19.52 -19.10 9.04
C LEU A 5 20.59 -18.00 9.04
N PHE A 6 21.87 -18.35 9.24
CA PHE A 6 22.96 -17.39 9.18
C PHE A 6 23.16 -16.82 7.77
N ASP A 7 23.16 -17.66 6.76
CA ASP A 7 23.33 -17.24 5.36
C ASP A 7 22.19 -16.33 4.86
N ASN A 8 20.99 -16.47 5.42
CA ASN A 8 19.82 -15.71 5.06
C ASN A 8 19.41 -14.64 6.10
N PHE A 9 20.28 -14.34 7.06
CA PHE A 9 19.97 -13.37 8.13
C PHE A 9 19.61 -11.98 7.58
N HIS A 10 20.31 -11.53 6.54
CA HIS A 10 20.01 -10.26 5.87
C HIS A 10 18.60 -10.21 5.27
N LEU A 11 18.07 -11.33 4.77
CA LEU A 11 16.71 -11.44 4.29
C LEU A 11 15.71 -11.26 5.44
N ILE A 12 15.94 -11.96 6.56
CA ILE A 12 15.09 -11.86 7.75
C ILE A 12 15.05 -10.41 8.26
N GLU A 13 16.20 -9.73 8.29
CA GLU A 13 16.30 -8.34 8.70
C GLU A 13 15.53 -7.41 7.75
N SER A 14 15.64 -7.61 6.43
CA SER A 14 14.86 -6.82 5.47
C SER A 14 13.36 -7.06 5.63
N GLN A 15 12.94 -8.30 5.86
CA GLN A 15 11.52 -8.61 6.09
C GLN A 15 10.99 -7.98 7.38
N LEU A 16 11.77 -7.93 8.46
CA LEU A 16 11.39 -7.24 9.69
C LEU A 16 11.19 -5.74 9.47
N ARG A 17 11.97 -5.12 8.58
CA ARG A 17 11.80 -3.71 8.19
C ARG A 17 10.52 -3.52 7.39
N GLU A 18 10.30 -4.33 6.37
CA GLU A 18 9.07 -4.31 5.56
C GLU A 18 7.80 -4.55 6.41
N ILE A 19 7.85 -5.45 7.39
CA ILE A 19 6.74 -5.66 8.34
C ILE A 19 6.43 -4.38 9.12
N ARG A 20 7.44 -3.66 9.62
CA ARG A 20 7.25 -2.43 10.39
C ARG A 20 6.66 -1.31 9.53
N GLU A 21 7.04 -1.24 8.27
CA GLU A 21 6.55 -0.24 7.30
C GLU A 21 5.17 -0.60 6.74
N GLY A 22 4.91 -1.89 6.49
CA GLY A 22 3.70 -2.38 5.83
C GLY A 22 2.45 -2.47 6.71
N LEU A 23 2.60 -2.50 8.05
CA LEU A 23 1.47 -2.56 8.99
C LEU A 23 1.55 -1.45 10.05
N PRO A 24 1.08 -0.22 9.73
CA PRO A 24 0.96 0.82 10.73
C PRO A 24 0.07 0.35 11.90
N ALA A 25 0.51 0.62 13.14
CA ALA A 25 -0.16 0.13 14.35
C ALA A 25 -1.65 0.53 14.43
N ARG A 26 -2.03 1.68 13.87
CA ARG A 26 -3.42 2.13 13.81
C ARG A 26 -4.27 1.27 12.88
N TYR A 27 -3.73 0.89 11.73
CA TYR A 27 -4.42 0.01 10.77
C TYR A 27 -4.61 -1.39 11.34
N TYR A 28 -3.55 -1.96 11.92
CA TYR A 28 -3.60 -3.28 12.55
C TYR A 28 -4.67 -3.39 13.65
N ARG A 29 -4.84 -2.32 14.46
CA ARG A 29 -5.87 -2.27 15.53
C ARG A 29 -7.30 -2.12 15.01
N SER A 30 -7.50 -1.73 13.76
CA SER A 30 -8.83 -1.61 13.16
C SER A 30 -9.35 -2.91 12.57
N LEU A 31 -8.49 -3.93 12.42
CA LEU A 31 -8.87 -5.23 11.88
C LEU A 31 -9.73 -6.03 12.89
N PRO A 32 -10.64 -6.90 12.40
CA PRO A 32 -11.38 -7.82 13.25
C PRO A 32 -10.45 -8.72 14.08
N VAL A 33 -10.74 -8.90 15.37
CA VAL A 33 -9.89 -9.66 16.30
C VAL A 33 -10.52 -11.01 16.66
N LEU A 34 -9.66 -11.99 16.93
CA LEU A 34 -10.05 -13.30 17.44
C LEU A 34 -10.41 -13.21 18.91
N GLN A 35 -11.45 -13.94 19.34
CA GLN A 35 -11.95 -13.93 20.72
C GLN A 35 -11.68 -15.24 21.45
N GLU A 36 -11.18 -16.26 20.75
CA GLU A 36 -10.95 -17.60 21.31
C GLU A 36 -9.45 -17.89 21.49
N PRO A 37 -9.06 -18.61 22.58
CA PRO A 37 -7.71 -19.12 22.77
C PRO A 37 -7.31 -20.05 21.60
N PRO A 38 -6.00 -20.15 21.26
CA PRO A 38 -4.85 -19.47 21.87
C PRO A 38 -4.52 -18.10 21.30
N LEU A 39 -5.28 -17.60 20.31
CA LEU A 39 -4.96 -16.39 19.53
C LEU A 39 -5.81 -15.17 19.90
N VAL A 40 -6.37 -15.14 21.14
CA VAL A 40 -7.18 -14.02 21.62
C VAL A 40 -6.49 -12.68 21.46
N GLY A 41 -7.22 -11.70 20.93
CA GLY A 41 -6.73 -10.33 20.75
C GLY A 41 -5.85 -10.09 19.51
N LEU A 42 -5.45 -11.15 18.80
CA LEU A 42 -4.79 -11.02 17.51
C LEU A 42 -5.83 -10.81 16.39
N PRO A 43 -5.48 -10.10 15.30
CA PRO A 43 -6.35 -9.97 14.15
C PRO A 43 -6.75 -11.33 13.58
N ARG A 44 -8.00 -11.43 13.13
CA ARG A 44 -8.51 -12.66 12.52
C ARG A 44 -7.64 -13.16 11.36
N ILE A 45 -7.16 -12.22 10.53
CA ILE A 45 -6.27 -12.54 9.41
C ILE A 45 -4.95 -13.19 9.85
N TYR A 46 -4.49 -12.93 11.10
CA TYR A 46 -3.34 -13.64 11.67
C TYR A 46 -3.64 -15.13 11.85
N GLY A 47 -4.83 -15.47 12.35
CA GLY A 47 -5.26 -16.87 12.46
C GLY A 47 -5.36 -17.57 11.10
N VAL A 48 -5.86 -16.87 10.08
CA VAL A 48 -5.93 -17.36 8.70
C VAL A 48 -4.52 -17.62 8.15
N ALA A 49 -3.62 -16.66 8.28
CA ALA A 49 -2.22 -16.80 7.86
C ALA A 49 -1.49 -17.93 8.61
N TRP A 50 -1.73 -18.03 9.93
CA TRP A 50 -1.18 -19.10 10.76
C TRP A 50 -1.66 -20.48 10.28
N ALA A 51 -2.95 -20.63 10.02
CA ALA A 51 -3.51 -21.89 9.54
C ALA A 51 -2.91 -22.28 8.18
N TYR A 52 -2.80 -21.33 7.24
CA TYR A 52 -2.15 -21.58 5.95
C TYR A 52 -0.72 -22.05 6.11
N VAL A 53 0.11 -21.32 6.86
CA VAL A 53 1.53 -21.64 7.10
C VAL A 53 1.70 -23.00 7.79
N ALA A 54 0.82 -23.34 8.74
CA ALA A 54 0.85 -24.63 9.45
C ALA A 54 0.50 -25.80 8.53
N HIS A 55 -0.49 -25.64 7.63
CA HIS A 55 -0.92 -26.69 6.72
C HIS A 55 -0.01 -26.88 5.49
N THR A 56 0.79 -25.88 5.16
CA THR A 56 1.73 -25.94 4.02
C THR A 56 3.18 -26.18 4.44
N ASP A 57 3.43 -26.43 5.72
CA ASP A 57 4.77 -26.50 6.29
C ASP A 57 5.65 -25.31 5.89
N SER A 58 5.09 -24.11 6.05
CA SER A 58 5.72 -22.83 5.69
C SER A 58 5.97 -22.60 4.19
N ALA A 59 5.52 -23.48 3.30
CA ALA A 59 5.64 -23.27 1.86
C ALA A 59 4.60 -22.23 1.39
N PHE A 60 4.97 -21.45 0.37
CA PHE A 60 4.09 -20.50 -0.28
C PHE A 60 3.82 -20.91 -1.73
N ASP A 61 2.56 -21.11 -2.05
CA ASP A 61 2.06 -21.27 -3.41
C ASP A 61 0.84 -20.37 -3.59
N GLU A 62 0.87 -19.55 -4.65
CA GLU A 62 -0.16 -18.55 -4.91
C GLU A 62 -1.52 -19.18 -5.20
N SER A 63 -1.54 -20.26 -6.00
CA SER A 63 -2.78 -20.93 -6.37
C SER A 63 -3.42 -21.63 -5.17
N LEU A 64 -2.60 -22.27 -4.35
CA LEU A 64 -3.05 -22.90 -3.11
C LEU A 64 -3.57 -21.87 -2.11
N LEU A 65 -2.90 -20.69 -1.99
CA LEU A 65 -3.36 -19.61 -1.13
C LEU A 65 -4.75 -19.11 -1.58
N VAL A 66 -4.94 -18.88 -2.88
CA VAL A 66 -6.25 -18.44 -3.42
C VAL A 66 -7.34 -19.47 -3.08
N HIS A 67 -7.11 -20.77 -3.33
CA HIS A 67 -8.07 -21.80 -2.98
C HIS A 67 -8.37 -21.87 -1.47
N PHE A 68 -7.34 -21.76 -0.65
CA PHE A 68 -7.49 -21.74 0.81
C PHE A 68 -8.33 -20.53 1.28
N LEU A 69 -8.09 -19.34 0.74
CA LEU A 69 -8.85 -18.14 1.07
C LEU A 69 -10.29 -18.22 0.59
N ASP A 70 -10.55 -18.77 -0.60
CA ASP A 70 -11.90 -18.96 -1.11
C ASP A 70 -12.67 -19.95 -0.23
N ALA A 71 -12.10 -21.10 0.12
CA ALA A 71 -12.70 -22.08 1.01
C ALA A 71 -12.99 -21.50 2.41
N TYR A 72 -12.07 -20.70 2.96
CA TYR A 72 -12.30 -19.99 4.22
C TYR A 72 -13.49 -19.03 4.12
N GLN A 73 -13.56 -18.27 3.04
CA GLN A 73 -14.60 -17.26 2.83
C GLN A 73 -15.97 -17.88 2.55
N ASP A 74 -16.07 -19.15 2.21
CA ASP A 74 -17.38 -19.87 2.15
C ASP A 74 -18.04 -19.95 3.53
N ALA A 75 -17.23 -20.04 4.60
CA ALA A 75 -17.71 -20.02 5.95
C ALA A 75 -17.83 -18.60 6.52
N ARG A 76 -16.85 -17.73 6.26
CA ARG A 76 -16.77 -16.37 6.81
C ARG A 76 -16.00 -15.42 5.91
N GLU A 77 -16.70 -14.42 5.41
CA GLU A 77 -16.14 -13.39 4.52
C GLU A 77 -14.99 -12.61 5.19
N LEU A 78 -13.90 -12.40 4.45
CA LEU A 78 -12.80 -11.52 4.80
C LEU A 78 -13.07 -10.12 4.26
N SER A 79 -12.80 -9.11 5.08
CA SER A 79 -12.87 -7.72 4.65
C SER A 79 -11.73 -7.37 3.69
N GLN A 80 -11.92 -6.32 2.90
CA GLN A 80 -10.87 -5.79 2.01
C GLN A 80 -9.60 -5.43 2.80
N GLY A 81 -9.76 -4.84 3.97
CA GLY A 81 -8.64 -4.52 4.86
C GLY A 81 -7.87 -5.75 5.33
N GLU A 82 -8.54 -6.88 5.62
CA GLU A 82 -7.87 -8.12 5.99
C GLU A 82 -7.08 -8.71 4.84
N LEU A 83 -7.62 -8.69 3.62
CA LEU A 83 -6.93 -9.18 2.42
C LEU A 83 -5.68 -8.35 2.11
N TRP A 84 -5.73 -7.03 2.27
CA TRP A 84 -4.55 -6.17 2.11
C TRP A 84 -3.52 -6.31 3.24
N ALA A 85 -3.93 -6.71 4.44
CA ALA A 85 -3.02 -7.02 5.54
C ALA A 85 -2.34 -8.39 5.39
N LEU A 86 -2.88 -9.30 4.57
CA LEU A 86 -2.44 -10.68 4.46
C LEU A 86 -0.95 -10.84 4.08
N PRO A 87 -0.38 -10.13 3.09
CA PRO A 87 1.03 -10.28 2.73
C PRO A 87 1.96 -10.04 3.92
N THR A 88 1.75 -8.94 4.63
CA THR A 88 2.55 -8.59 5.79
C THR A 88 2.28 -9.54 6.96
N THR A 89 1.05 -9.99 7.13
CA THR A 89 0.70 -10.97 8.17
C THR A 89 1.35 -12.33 7.94
N LEU A 90 1.40 -12.80 6.68
CA LEU A 90 2.14 -14.04 6.32
C LEU A 90 3.63 -13.91 6.66
N ARG A 91 4.25 -12.76 6.36
CA ARG A 91 5.65 -12.50 6.76
C ARG A 91 5.83 -12.57 8.28
N VAL A 92 4.91 -11.97 9.05
CA VAL A 92 4.96 -12.02 10.52
C VAL A 92 4.89 -13.46 11.01
N VAL A 93 3.97 -14.26 10.49
CA VAL A 93 3.82 -15.68 10.88
C VAL A 93 5.05 -16.50 10.50
N LEU A 94 5.59 -16.31 9.30
CA LEU A 94 6.79 -17.03 8.86
C LEU A 94 8.03 -16.65 9.68
N VAL A 95 8.22 -15.36 10.01
CA VAL A 95 9.32 -14.92 10.87
C VAL A 95 9.17 -15.48 12.28
N GLU A 96 7.96 -15.50 12.84
CA GLU A 96 7.70 -16.14 14.14
C GLU A 96 7.94 -17.64 14.10
N ASN A 97 7.58 -18.32 13.02
CA ASN A 97 7.87 -19.74 12.85
C ASN A 97 9.38 -19.99 12.75
N LEU A 98 10.12 -19.17 11.99
CA LEU A 98 11.60 -19.24 11.94
C LEU A 98 12.23 -19.00 13.31
N ARG A 99 11.71 -18.07 14.11
CA ARG A 99 12.17 -17.83 15.48
C ARG A 99 12.01 -19.10 16.35
N ARG A 100 10.83 -19.75 16.29
CA ARG A 100 10.56 -20.99 17.04
C ARG A 100 11.45 -22.15 16.59
N LEU A 101 11.68 -22.27 15.27
CA LEU A 101 12.60 -23.26 14.73
C LEU A 101 14.04 -22.99 15.19
N ALA A 102 14.50 -21.74 15.17
CA ALA A 102 15.81 -21.34 15.63
C ALA A 102 16.02 -21.65 17.11
N ASP A 103 15.05 -21.32 17.96
CA ASP A 103 15.08 -21.64 19.41
C ASP A 103 15.16 -23.14 19.65
N ARG A 104 14.38 -23.94 18.90
CA ARG A 104 14.42 -25.40 18.99
C ARG A 104 15.80 -25.98 18.57
N ILE A 105 16.32 -25.54 17.42
CA ILE A 105 17.62 -25.95 16.92
C ILE A 105 18.72 -25.57 17.90
N ALA A 106 18.69 -24.38 18.47
CA ALA A 106 19.66 -23.93 19.48
C ALA A 106 19.58 -24.80 20.76
N SER A 107 18.38 -25.12 21.22
CA SER A 107 18.16 -25.97 22.40
C SER A 107 18.63 -27.40 22.16
N HIS A 108 18.37 -27.98 20.98
CA HIS A 108 18.85 -29.30 20.58
C HIS A 108 20.37 -29.34 20.52
N LYS A 109 21.00 -28.29 19.92
CA LYS A 109 22.47 -28.19 19.87
C LYS A 109 23.06 -28.11 21.26
N ALA A 110 22.50 -27.27 22.15
CA ALA A 110 22.97 -27.16 23.52
C ALA A 110 22.86 -28.49 24.29
N ALA A 111 21.76 -29.24 24.12
CA ALA A 111 21.60 -30.57 24.71
C ALA A 111 22.62 -31.59 24.16
N HIS A 112 22.90 -31.56 22.87
CA HIS A 112 23.91 -32.37 22.21
C HIS A 112 25.34 -32.07 22.75
N ASP A 113 25.72 -30.76 22.78
CA ASP A 113 27.04 -30.36 23.28
C ASP A 113 27.20 -30.71 24.75
N PHE A 114 26.12 -30.58 25.54
CA PHE A 114 26.13 -31.00 26.95
C PHE A 114 26.24 -32.51 27.12
N ALA A 115 25.54 -33.28 26.31
CA ALA A 115 25.69 -34.76 26.33
C ALA A 115 27.11 -35.20 25.96
N SER A 116 27.74 -34.53 24.98
CA SER A 116 29.14 -34.77 24.60
C SER A 116 30.12 -34.48 25.76
N LEU A 117 29.87 -33.35 26.48
CA LEU A 117 30.67 -33.00 27.65
C LEU A 117 30.50 -34.03 28.79
N CYS A 118 29.27 -34.48 29.03
CA CYS A 118 29.02 -35.56 30.03
C CYS A 118 29.70 -36.85 29.63
N ALA A 119 29.63 -37.25 28.35
CA ALA A 119 30.30 -38.45 27.86
C ALA A 119 31.83 -38.37 28.02
N SER A 120 32.44 -37.22 27.74
CA SER A 120 33.91 -37.05 27.90
C SER A 120 34.39 -37.09 29.33
N ARG A 121 33.52 -36.87 30.32
CA ARG A 121 33.84 -36.93 31.76
C ARG A 121 33.09 -38.03 32.51
N ILE A 122 32.58 -39.00 31.80
CA ILE A 122 31.68 -40.01 32.37
C ILE A 122 32.31 -40.82 33.51
N GLU A 123 33.62 -40.99 33.49
CA GLU A 123 34.35 -41.70 34.56
C GLU A 123 34.43 -40.89 35.87
N GLU A 124 34.27 -39.56 35.79
CA GLU A 124 34.29 -38.66 36.93
C GLU A 124 32.88 -38.39 37.50
N LEU A 125 31.83 -38.74 36.75
CA LEU A 125 30.45 -38.49 37.09
C LEU A 125 29.78 -39.68 37.77
N SER A 126 29.05 -39.44 38.85
CA SER A 126 28.15 -40.43 39.44
C SER A 126 26.88 -40.61 38.62
N LEU A 127 26.22 -41.77 38.76
CA LEU A 127 24.93 -42.01 38.12
C LEU A 127 23.89 -40.98 38.55
N ASP A 128 23.87 -40.57 39.82
CA ASP A 128 22.95 -39.56 40.36
C ASP A 128 23.17 -38.18 39.71
N ALA A 129 24.41 -37.83 39.38
CA ALA A 129 24.70 -36.59 38.67
C ALA A 129 24.16 -36.65 37.24
N VAL A 130 24.35 -37.75 36.52
CA VAL A 130 23.82 -37.90 35.13
C VAL A 130 22.29 -37.91 35.11
N THR A 131 21.64 -38.60 36.07
CA THR A 131 20.16 -38.60 36.16
C THR A 131 19.61 -37.22 36.50
N SER A 132 20.28 -36.45 37.38
CA SER A 132 19.92 -35.08 37.68
C SER A 132 20.05 -34.14 36.46
N MET A 133 21.14 -34.32 35.68
CA MET A 133 21.34 -33.60 34.42
C MET A 133 20.27 -33.92 33.38
N HIS A 134 19.89 -35.20 33.24
CA HIS A 134 18.75 -35.59 32.41
C HIS A 134 17.48 -34.94 32.83
N GLY A 135 17.14 -34.95 34.15
CA GLY A 135 15.95 -34.28 34.66
C GLY A 135 15.89 -32.78 34.34
N LEU A 136 17.02 -32.06 34.32
CA LEU A 136 17.12 -30.68 33.88
C LEU A 136 16.86 -30.52 32.37
N MET A 137 17.37 -31.46 31.57
CA MET A 137 17.11 -31.45 30.12
C MET A 137 15.64 -31.80 29.79
N GLU A 138 15.05 -32.73 30.56
CA GLU A 138 13.62 -33.06 30.43
C GLU A 138 12.71 -31.86 30.72
N GLN A 139 12.98 -31.11 31.79
CA GLN A 139 12.25 -29.86 32.08
C GLN A 139 12.34 -28.83 30.98
N ARG A 140 13.39 -28.85 30.15
CA ARG A 140 13.56 -27.99 28.98
C ARG A 140 13.00 -28.60 27.70
N GLY A 141 12.44 -29.80 27.73
CA GLY A 141 11.87 -30.50 26.59
C GLY A 141 12.91 -31.04 25.60
N VAL A 142 14.17 -31.26 26.05
CA VAL A 142 15.29 -31.80 25.26
C VAL A 142 15.95 -33.01 25.91
N GLY A 143 15.25 -33.68 26.81
CA GLY A 143 15.74 -34.87 27.50
C GLY A 143 16.07 -36.00 26.55
N ASP A 144 15.18 -36.27 25.60
CA ASP A 144 15.38 -37.33 24.59
C ASP A 144 16.59 -37.06 23.71
N VAL A 145 16.87 -35.81 23.33
CA VAL A 145 18.05 -35.40 22.56
C VAL A 145 19.33 -35.70 23.34
N PHE A 146 19.31 -35.32 24.62
CA PHE A 146 20.43 -35.59 25.53
C PHE A 146 20.71 -37.08 25.68
N LEU A 147 19.65 -37.90 25.95
CA LEU A 147 19.78 -39.35 26.10
C LEU A 147 20.32 -40.04 24.83
N SER A 148 19.71 -39.68 23.66
CA SER A 148 20.09 -40.24 22.38
C SER A 148 21.58 -40.01 22.08
N HIS A 149 22.05 -38.77 22.31
CA HIS A 149 23.43 -38.41 22.02
C HIS A 149 24.41 -38.96 23.06
N LEU A 150 24.05 -38.96 24.36
CA LEU A 150 24.83 -39.58 25.42
C LEU A 150 25.03 -41.08 25.14
N ALA A 151 23.95 -41.78 24.77
CA ALA A 151 24.02 -43.20 24.44
C ALA A 151 24.94 -43.46 23.23
N GLN A 152 24.84 -42.62 22.18
CA GLN A 152 25.72 -42.74 21.00
C GLN A 152 27.20 -42.50 21.35
N SER A 153 27.49 -41.50 22.20
CA SER A 153 28.83 -41.14 22.59
C SER A 153 29.50 -42.24 23.46
N LEU A 154 28.71 -43.06 24.17
CA LEU A 154 29.19 -44.14 25.01
C LEU A 154 29.42 -45.47 24.27
N VAL A 155 29.07 -45.60 22.99
CA VAL A 155 29.22 -46.85 22.20
C VAL A 155 30.64 -47.31 22.11
N GLY A 156 31.65 -46.41 22.10
CA GLY A 156 33.08 -46.76 22.00
C GLY A 156 33.83 -46.99 23.32
N HIS A 157 33.18 -46.81 24.47
CA HIS A 157 33.85 -46.95 25.76
C HIS A 157 33.85 -48.38 26.22
N THR A 158 35.06 -48.88 26.67
CA THR A 158 35.19 -50.20 27.21
C THR A 158 34.48 -50.36 28.56
N THR A 159 33.59 -51.33 28.65
CA THR A 159 32.84 -51.64 29.88
C THR A 159 33.52 -52.77 30.62
N ALA A 160 34.39 -52.47 31.58
CA ALA A 160 34.95 -53.48 32.48
C ALA A 160 34.26 -53.34 33.86
N GLY A 161 33.61 -54.42 34.30
CA GLY A 161 33.05 -54.53 35.65
C GLY A 161 31.93 -53.52 35.99
N ASP A 162 31.97 -52.99 37.21
CA ASP A 162 30.99 -52.04 37.74
C ASP A 162 31.47 -50.57 37.61
N SER A 163 32.06 -50.27 36.46
CA SER A 163 32.55 -48.94 36.15
C SER A 163 31.35 -47.88 36.03
N PRO A 164 31.59 -46.58 36.28
CA PRO A 164 30.58 -45.55 36.09
C PRO A 164 29.92 -45.60 34.71
N VAL A 165 30.71 -45.92 33.67
CA VAL A 165 30.22 -46.12 32.29
C VAL A 165 29.19 -47.24 32.21
N ALA A 166 29.50 -48.41 32.89
CA ALA A 166 28.59 -49.56 32.91
C ALA A 166 27.28 -49.28 33.66
N GLN A 167 27.34 -48.48 34.73
CA GLN A 167 26.15 -48.06 35.49
C GLN A 167 25.25 -47.11 34.66
N VAL A 168 25.83 -46.11 34.03
CA VAL A 168 25.09 -45.17 33.15
C VAL A 168 24.51 -45.90 31.95
N ARG A 169 25.25 -46.87 31.36
CA ARG A 169 24.75 -47.64 30.22
C ARG A 169 23.58 -48.55 30.59
N ARG A 170 23.59 -49.17 31.77
CA ARG A 170 22.44 -49.93 32.30
C ARG A 170 21.23 -49.03 32.48
N TRP A 171 21.42 -47.89 33.12
CA TRP A 171 20.36 -46.90 33.31
C TRP A 171 19.78 -46.40 31.97
N LEU A 172 20.62 -46.11 30.95
CA LEU A 172 20.19 -45.74 29.64
C LEU A 172 19.29 -46.78 28.96
N LEU A 173 19.64 -48.09 29.11
CA LEU A 173 18.82 -49.19 28.57
C LEU A 173 17.47 -49.33 29.29
N ASP A 174 17.42 -48.97 30.58
CA ASP A 174 16.17 -48.99 31.36
C ASP A 174 15.27 -47.80 30.97
N VAL A 175 15.84 -46.60 30.73
CA VAL A 175 15.07 -45.37 30.38
C VAL A 175 14.68 -45.34 28.92
N VAL A 176 15.54 -45.85 28.01
CA VAL A 176 15.34 -45.88 26.55
C VAL A 176 15.42 -47.33 26.06
N PRO A 177 14.34 -48.11 26.12
CA PRO A 177 14.35 -49.52 25.71
C PRO A 177 14.72 -49.74 24.24
N ASP A 178 14.36 -48.77 23.35
CA ASP A 178 14.67 -48.81 21.93
C ASP A 178 15.37 -47.53 21.45
N LEU A 179 16.70 -47.54 21.59
CA LEU A 179 17.53 -46.41 21.16
C LEU A 179 17.46 -46.14 19.63
N ALA A 180 17.26 -47.21 18.84
CA ALA A 180 17.19 -47.08 17.39
C ALA A 180 15.94 -46.31 16.94
N VAL A 181 14.81 -46.55 17.60
CA VAL A 181 13.56 -45.82 17.37
C VAL A 181 13.74 -44.35 17.76
N LEU A 182 14.32 -44.06 18.93
CA LEU A 182 14.56 -42.68 19.38
C LEU A 182 15.49 -41.92 18.41
N GLN A 183 16.56 -42.56 17.95
CA GLN A 183 17.46 -41.94 16.95
C GLN A 183 16.76 -41.68 15.61
N ALA A 184 15.95 -42.62 15.13
CA ALA A 184 15.19 -42.45 13.90
C ALA A 184 14.21 -41.26 14.01
N GLN A 185 13.53 -41.12 15.14
CA GLN A 185 12.63 -39.98 15.41
C GLN A 185 13.40 -38.64 15.42
N HIS A 186 14.59 -38.59 16.04
CA HIS A 186 15.43 -37.38 16.03
C HIS A 186 15.91 -37.01 14.62
N HIS A 187 16.34 -37.98 13.83
CA HIS A 187 16.77 -37.74 12.45
C HIS A 187 15.57 -37.21 11.60
N ALA A 188 14.39 -37.82 11.77
CA ALA A 188 13.17 -37.36 11.09
C ALA A 188 12.80 -35.94 11.50
N ALA A 189 12.86 -35.61 12.80
CA ALA A 189 12.59 -34.27 13.30
C ALA A 189 13.59 -33.22 12.76
N GLN A 190 14.90 -33.58 12.74
CA GLN A 190 15.89 -32.69 12.14
C GLN A 190 15.69 -32.47 10.65
N ALA A 191 15.31 -33.51 9.89
CA ALA A 191 14.99 -33.37 8.47
C ALA A 191 13.78 -32.50 8.26
N ALA A 192 12.71 -32.62 9.07
CA ALA A 192 11.54 -31.77 9.04
C ALA A 192 11.91 -30.32 9.36
N ASP A 193 12.72 -30.05 10.40
CA ASP A 193 13.17 -28.69 10.73
C ASP A 193 13.97 -28.05 9.57
N HIS A 194 14.82 -28.83 8.90
CA HIS A 194 15.57 -28.38 7.72
C HIS A 194 14.62 -27.96 6.58
N LEU A 195 13.62 -28.78 6.30
CA LEU A 195 12.64 -28.53 5.26
C LEU A 195 11.82 -27.27 5.59
N SER A 196 11.31 -27.19 6.82
CA SER A 196 10.48 -26.05 7.26
C SER A 196 11.25 -24.72 7.23
N VAL A 197 12.55 -24.72 7.62
CA VAL A 197 13.40 -23.51 7.49
C VAL A 197 13.60 -23.15 6.03
N GLY A 198 13.90 -24.12 5.15
CA GLY A 198 14.06 -23.90 3.71
C GLY A 198 12.78 -23.34 3.07
N ASN A 199 11.63 -23.94 3.39
CA ASN A 199 10.32 -23.49 2.92
C ASN A 199 10.02 -22.07 3.38
N ALA A 200 10.21 -21.75 4.67
CA ALA A 200 9.93 -20.44 5.23
C ALA A 200 10.77 -19.33 4.59
N VAL A 201 12.06 -19.55 4.38
CA VAL A 201 12.93 -18.57 3.72
C VAL A 201 12.57 -18.38 2.25
N THR A 202 12.24 -19.47 1.55
CA THR A 202 11.77 -19.43 0.16
C THR A 202 10.43 -18.69 0.07
N ALA A 203 9.50 -19.00 0.97
CA ALA A 203 8.20 -18.34 1.06
C ALA A 203 8.32 -16.82 1.27
N LEU A 204 9.22 -16.37 2.16
CA LEU A 204 9.46 -14.93 2.36
C LEU A 204 9.91 -14.20 1.08
N ARG A 205 10.73 -14.86 0.25
CA ARG A 205 11.13 -14.31 -1.06
C ARG A 205 9.97 -14.28 -2.04
N LEU A 206 9.21 -15.38 -2.13
CA LEU A 206 8.06 -15.48 -3.05
C LEU A 206 6.95 -14.50 -2.69
N ILE A 207 6.65 -14.31 -1.40
CA ILE A 207 5.69 -13.30 -0.92
C ILE A 207 6.11 -11.89 -1.34
N GLY A 208 7.43 -11.59 -1.37
CA GLY A 208 7.93 -10.29 -1.83
C GLY A 208 7.77 -10.07 -3.33
N ALA A 209 7.74 -11.13 -4.14
CA ALA A 209 7.66 -11.09 -5.59
C ALA A 209 6.23 -11.34 -6.13
N ALA A 210 5.28 -11.77 -5.29
CA ALA A 210 3.93 -12.15 -5.69
C ALA A 210 3.09 -10.92 -6.15
N ASP A 211 2.18 -11.15 -7.10
CA ASP A 211 1.18 -10.18 -7.56
C ASP A 211 0.02 -10.08 -6.56
N TRP A 212 0.23 -9.33 -5.48
CA TRP A 212 -0.79 -9.14 -4.44
C TRP A 212 -2.06 -8.45 -4.94
N PRO A 213 -2.01 -7.41 -5.78
CA PRO A 213 -3.20 -6.86 -6.40
C PRO A 213 -4.02 -7.91 -7.13
N GLY A 214 -3.39 -8.78 -7.92
CA GLY A 214 -4.03 -9.88 -8.62
C GLY A 214 -4.60 -10.94 -7.68
N ILE A 215 -3.90 -11.31 -6.60
CA ILE A 215 -4.40 -12.25 -5.58
C ILE A 215 -5.63 -11.67 -4.89
N VAL A 216 -5.57 -10.40 -4.45
CA VAL A 216 -6.70 -9.72 -3.80
C VAL A 216 -7.89 -9.61 -4.75
N ALA A 217 -7.67 -9.26 -6.02
CA ALA A 217 -8.74 -9.18 -7.01
C ALA A 217 -9.47 -10.52 -7.20
N ARG A 218 -8.74 -11.63 -7.20
CA ARG A 218 -9.31 -12.98 -7.34
C ARG A 218 -10.02 -13.46 -6.08
N THR A 219 -9.56 -13.11 -4.90
CA THR A 219 -10.10 -13.59 -3.63
C THR A 219 -11.15 -12.67 -3.03
N SER A 220 -11.10 -11.36 -3.28
CA SER A 220 -12.06 -10.40 -2.73
C SER A 220 -13.46 -10.58 -3.30
N ARG A 221 -14.43 -10.89 -2.44
CA ARG A 221 -15.85 -10.95 -2.83
C ARG A 221 -16.38 -9.59 -3.28
N VAL A 222 -15.94 -8.52 -2.67
CA VAL A 222 -16.30 -7.14 -3.05
C VAL A 222 -15.83 -6.82 -4.46
N VAL A 223 -14.56 -7.12 -4.77
CA VAL A 223 -14.00 -6.88 -6.11
C VAL A 223 -14.72 -7.73 -7.16
N ARG A 224 -14.99 -9.02 -6.87
CA ARG A 224 -15.77 -9.89 -7.78
C ARG A 224 -17.18 -9.38 -8.06
N VAL A 225 -17.86 -8.78 -7.07
CA VAL A 225 -19.15 -8.14 -7.27
C VAL A 225 -19.02 -6.91 -8.15
N MET A 226 -18.07 -6.02 -7.85
CA MET A 226 -17.88 -4.76 -8.58
C MET A 226 -17.39 -4.94 -10.00
N LEU A 227 -16.59 -5.98 -10.31
CA LEU A 227 -16.16 -6.34 -11.68
C LEU A 227 -17.30 -6.75 -12.61
N ARG A 228 -18.52 -6.95 -12.11
CA ARG A 228 -19.71 -7.10 -12.98
C ARG A 228 -20.10 -5.78 -13.66
N SER A 229 -19.64 -4.64 -13.17
CA SER A 229 -19.81 -3.34 -13.80
C SER A 229 -18.68 -3.13 -14.82
N PRO A 230 -18.98 -2.99 -16.13
CA PRO A 230 -17.94 -2.73 -17.13
C PRO A 230 -17.27 -1.37 -16.92
N VAL A 231 -17.94 -0.43 -16.26
CA VAL A 231 -17.36 0.88 -15.92
C VAL A 231 -16.30 0.74 -14.84
N PHE A 232 -16.58 -0.02 -13.76
CA PHE A 232 -15.60 -0.29 -12.71
C PHE A 232 -14.42 -1.13 -13.23
N GLU A 233 -14.66 -2.07 -14.13
CA GLU A 233 -13.60 -2.85 -14.79
C GLU A 233 -12.67 -1.96 -15.64
N ALA A 234 -13.19 -0.88 -16.22
CA ALA A 234 -12.41 0.05 -17.02
C ALA A 234 -11.71 1.16 -16.19
N GLU A 235 -12.00 1.29 -14.90
CA GLU A 235 -11.36 2.28 -14.01
C GLU A 235 -9.89 1.92 -13.73
N ASP A 236 -9.06 2.94 -13.48
CA ASP A 236 -7.68 2.74 -12.99
C ASP A 236 -7.66 2.25 -11.54
N ASP A 237 -6.53 1.68 -11.10
CA ASP A 237 -6.39 1.09 -9.77
C ASP A 237 -6.64 2.10 -8.65
N ALA A 238 -6.20 3.36 -8.80
CA ALA A 238 -6.39 4.40 -7.79
C ALA A 238 -7.88 4.78 -7.64
N THR A 239 -8.63 4.74 -8.74
CA THR A 239 -10.08 4.97 -8.75
C THR A 239 -10.82 3.80 -8.12
N ARG A 240 -10.45 2.56 -8.48
CA ARG A 240 -10.99 1.34 -7.87
C ARG A 240 -10.74 1.32 -6.36
N ASP A 241 -9.52 1.61 -5.91
CA ASP A 241 -9.19 1.69 -4.48
C ASP A 241 -10.05 2.71 -3.74
N THR A 242 -10.29 3.87 -4.36
CA THR A 242 -11.16 4.89 -3.78
C THR A 242 -12.60 4.41 -3.64
N THR A 243 -13.09 3.61 -4.58
CA THR A 243 -14.41 2.98 -4.55
C THR A 243 -14.48 1.92 -3.46
N LEU A 244 -13.48 1.03 -3.38
CA LEU A 244 -13.41 -0.02 -2.35
C LEU A 244 -13.34 0.56 -0.93
N HIS A 245 -12.54 1.61 -0.70
CA HIS A 245 -12.54 2.33 0.58
C HIS A 245 -13.87 3.01 0.90
N GLY A 246 -14.61 3.47 -0.13
CA GLY A 246 -15.95 4.00 0.04
C GLY A 246 -16.94 2.92 0.54
N ILE A 247 -16.88 1.72 -0.02
CA ILE A 247 -17.68 0.56 0.36
C ILE A 247 -17.34 0.12 1.79
N GLU A 248 -16.05 -0.04 2.12
CA GLU A 248 -15.57 -0.38 3.47
C GLU A 248 -16.12 0.59 4.53
N ARG A 249 -16.07 1.88 4.25
CA ARG A 249 -16.59 2.91 5.16
C ARG A 249 -18.10 2.79 5.36
N LEU A 250 -18.86 2.53 4.30
CA LEU A 250 -20.31 2.34 4.40
C LEU A 250 -20.66 1.02 5.08
N SER A 251 -19.91 -0.04 4.86
CA SER A 251 -20.00 -1.31 5.58
C SER A 251 -19.87 -1.12 7.08
N THR A 252 -18.81 -0.42 7.51
CA THR A 252 -18.58 -0.08 8.92
C THR A 252 -19.71 0.76 9.52
N GLN A 253 -20.29 1.69 8.75
CA GLN A 253 -21.39 2.56 9.20
C GLN A 253 -22.75 1.85 9.27
N SER A 254 -23.03 0.94 8.33
CA SER A 254 -24.30 0.22 8.23
C SER A 254 -24.32 -1.07 9.06
N GLY A 255 -23.15 -1.58 9.43
CA GLY A 255 -23.00 -2.90 10.05
C GLY A 255 -23.25 -4.07 9.09
N GLN A 256 -23.40 -3.80 7.79
CA GLN A 256 -23.56 -4.82 6.75
C GLN A 256 -22.19 -5.25 6.21
N GLY A 257 -22.08 -6.49 5.70
CA GLY A 257 -20.87 -6.96 5.01
C GLY A 257 -20.52 -6.11 3.79
N GLU A 258 -19.23 -5.99 3.49
CA GLU A 258 -18.75 -5.19 2.35
C GLU A 258 -19.33 -5.66 1.01
N ALA A 259 -19.45 -6.99 0.81
CA ALA A 259 -20.06 -7.54 -0.41
C ALA A 259 -21.55 -7.21 -0.53
N ALA A 260 -22.29 -7.15 0.57
CA ALA A 260 -23.70 -6.72 0.57
C ALA A 260 -23.83 -5.24 0.17
N VAL A 261 -22.96 -4.37 0.72
CA VAL A 261 -22.92 -2.96 0.32
C VAL A 261 -22.58 -2.82 -1.17
N ALA A 262 -21.60 -3.58 -1.66
CA ALA A 262 -21.22 -3.60 -3.07
C ALA A 262 -22.38 -4.06 -3.99
N GLN A 263 -23.17 -5.06 -3.57
CA GLN A 263 -24.36 -5.51 -4.31
C GLN A 263 -25.43 -4.42 -4.42
N VAL A 264 -25.70 -3.70 -3.33
CA VAL A 264 -26.65 -2.57 -3.34
C VAL A 264 -26.15 -1.46 -4.25
N LEU A 265 -24.85 -1.12 -4.17
CA LEU A 265 -24.23 -0.12 -5.03
C LEU A 265 -24.32 -0.53 -6.50
N LEU A 266 -23.98 -1.77 -6.84
CA LEU A 266 -24.06 -2.31 -8.19
C LEU A 266 -25.50 -2.26 -8.74
N ALA A 267 -26.49 -2.63 -7.93
CA ALA A 267 -27.90 -2.57 -8.33
C ALA A 267 -28.38 -1.14 -8.64
N LEU A 268 -27.83 -0.13 -7.97
CA LEU A 268 -28.11 1.30 -8.27
C LEU A 268 -27.37 1.80 -9.52
N MET A 269 -26.22 1.21 -9.85
CA MET A 269 -25.45 1.53 -11.06
C MET A 269 -26.00 0.83 -12.29
N ASP A 270 -26.65 -0.33 -12.12
CA ASP A 270 -27.15 -1.17 -13.21
C ASP A 270 -28.24 -0.45 -14.01
N GLY A 271 -28.10 -0.43 -15.33
CA GLY A 271 -29.02 0.29 -16.23
C GLY A 271 -28.94 1.82 -16.17
N ALA A 272 -28.11 2.40 -15.29
CA ALA A 272 -27.92 3.84 -15.22
C ALA A 272 -26.98 4.34 -16.33
N SER A 273 -27.19 5.59 -16.77
CA SER A 273 -26.36 6.24 -17.79
C SER A 273 -25.72 7.52 -17.28
N GLY A 274 -24.61 7.96 -17.88
CA GLY A 274 -23.89 9.16 -17.51
C GLY A 274 -23.27 9.06 -16.10
N PRO A 275 -23.32 10.10 -15.26
CA PRO A 275 -22.69 10.10 -13.95
C PRO A 275 -23.21 9.00 -13.00
N ALA A 276 -24.46 8.59 -13.11
CA ALA A 276 -25.07 7.56 -12.28
C ALA A 276 -24.52 6.14 -12.55
N ALA A 277 -23.89 5.91 -13.70
CA ALA A 277 -23.17 4.67 -13.98
C ALA A 277 -21.84 4.54 -13.21
N LEU A 278 -21.35 5.63 -12.62
CA LEU A 278 -20.09 5.69 -11.88
C LEU A 278 -20.34 5.43 -10.38
N ALA A 279 -19.54 4.57 -9.77
CA ALA A 279 -19.58 4.32 -8.32
C ALA A 279 -19.38 5.60 -7.49
N GLY A 280 -18.54 6.52 -7.97
CA GLY A 280 -18.27 7.80 -7.34
C GLY A 280 -19.50 8.69 -7.16
N HIS A 281 -20.49 8.62 -8.07
CA HIS A 281 -21.77 9.32 -7.95
C HIS A 281 -22.54 8.90 -6.69
N TRP A 282 -22.58 7.63 -6.40
CA TRP A 282 -23.30 7.06 -5.27
C TRP A 282 -22.51 7.13 -3.96
N LEU A 283 -21.19 7.03 -4.01
CA LEU A 283 -20.34 7.03 -2.81
C LEU A 283 -20.03 8.45 -2.29
N ARG A 284 -19.95 9.44 -3.17
CA ARG A 284 -19.49 10.81 -2.83
C ARG A 284 -20.31 11.93 -3.48
N GLY A 285 -21.04 11.62 -4.56
CA GLY A 285 -21.83 12.58 -5.32
C GLY A 285 -23.28 12.69 -4.84
N GLU A 286 -24.14 13.16 -5.75
CA GLU A 286 -25.55 13.44 -5.48
C GLU A 286 -26.37 12.19 -5.12
N GLY A 287 -25.99 11.01 -5.65
CA GLY A 287 -26.66 9.73 -5.37
C GLY A 287 -26.42 9.17 -3.97
N ARG A 288 -25.52 9.79 -3.17
CA ARG A 288 -25.14 9.25 -1.86
C ARG A 288 -26.30 9.08 -0.88
N ALA A 289 -27.23 10.02 -0.86
CA ALA A 289 -28.40 9.95 0.02
C ALA A 289 -29.28 8.71 -0.30
N THR A 290 -29.46 8.40 -1.57
CA THR A 290 -30.21 7.22 -2.03
C THR A 290 -29.51 5.93 -1.63
N LEU A 291 -28.18 5.85 -1.78
CA LEU A 291 -27.41 4.68 -1.37
C LEU A 291 -27.46 4.50 0.17
N GLU A 292 -27.28 5.57 0.95
CA GLU A 292 -27.39 5.52 2.41
C GLU A 292 -28.80 5.07 2.86
N GLN A 293 -29.85 5.51 2.18
CA GLN A 293 -31.23 5.06 2.42
C GLN A 293 -31.44 3.59 2.08
N ALA A 294 -30.92 3.13 0.93
CA ALA A 294 -30.98 1.73 0.52
C ALA A 294 -30.26 0.79 1.50
N LEU A 295 -29.20 1.28 2.15
CA LEU A 295 -28.46 0.56 3.20
C LEU A 295 -29.13 0.67 4.58
N GLY A 296 -30.28 1.35 4.72
CA GLY A 296 -30.98 1.53 5.99
C GLY A 296 -30.31 2.50 6.94
N LEU A 297 -29.34 3.29 6.47
CA LEU A 297 -28.69 4.31 7.28
C LEU A 297 -29.66 5.45 7.53
N LYS A 298 -30.10 5.60 8.79
CA LYS A 298 -30.92 6.76 9.17
C LYS A 298 -30.10 8.03 9.01
N HIS A 299 -30.65 9.01 8.30
CA HIS A 299 -30.06 10.35 8.20
C HIS A 299 -29.93 10.94 9.62
N ARG A 300 -28.80 10.68 10.28
CA ARG A 300 -28.44 11.40 11.49
C ARG A 300 -28.08 12.85 11.08
N VAL A 301 -28.23 13.76 12.04
CA VAL A 301 -27.89 15.20 11.98
C VAL A 301 -26.53 15.49 11.26
N ALA A 302 -25.66 14.50 11.13
CA ALA A 302 -24.44 14.54 10.33
C ALA A 302 -24.63 14.82 8.83
N GLY A 303 -25.82 14.56 8.26
CA GLY A 303 -26.15 14.94 6.87
C GLY A 303 -26.37 16.44 6.72
N LEU A 304 -27.08 17.05 7.68
CA LEU A 304 -27.26 18.51 7.74
C LEU A 304 -25.93 19.23 7.97
N TRP A 305 -25.06 18.73 8.84
CA TRP A 305 -23.72 19.29 9.05
C TRP A 305 -22.82 19.17 7.82
N ARG A 306 -22.92 18.08 7.05
CA ARG A 306 -22.16 17.92 5.78
C ARG A 306 -22.64 18.86 4.69
N SER A 307 -23.94 19.02 4.52
CA SER A 307 -24.52 20.01 3.58
C SER A 307 -24.15 21.43 3.99
N PHE A 308 -24.21 21.73 5.30
CA PHE A 308 -23.78 23.03 5.84
C PHE A 308 -22.28 23.25 5.69
N ALA A 309 -21.45 22.24 5.97
CA ALA A 309 -19.99 22.29 5.79
C ALA A 309 -19.56 22.37 4.32
N GLY A 310 -20.32 21.79 3.40
CA GLY A 310 -20.10 21.92 1.95
C GLY A 310 -20.40 23.32 1.45
N PHE A 311 -21.52 23.90 1.87
CA PHE A 311 -21.93 25.26 1.51
C PHE A 311 -21.08 26.34 2.21
N SER A 312 -20.54 26.04 3.40
CA SER A 312 -19.77 27.00 4.21
C SER A 312 -18.25 27.02 3.95
N ARG A 313 -17.72 26.16 3.07
CA ARG A 313 -16.27 26.10 2.83
C ARG A 313 -15.71 27.41 2.28
N THR A 314 -16.31 27.95 1.22
CA THR A 314 -15.89 29.23 0.63
C THR A 314 -16.10 30.40 1.57
N PRO A 315 -17.29 30.60 2.19
CA PRO A 315 -17.47 31.65 3.18
C PRO A 315 -16.58 31.49 4.42
N ALA A 316 -16.32 30.26 4.88
CA ALA A 316 -15.39 30.03 5.99
C ALA A 316 -13.95 30.41 5.62
N TYR A 317 -13.50 30.07 4.42
CA TYR A 317 -12.19 30.48 3.90
C TYR A 317 -12.06 32.00 3.80
N LEU A 318 -13.04 32.66 3.19
CA LEU A 318 -13.07 34.13 3.09
C LEU A 318 -13.18 34.80 4.46
N GLY A 319 -13.98 34.23 5.36
CA GLY A 319 -14.10 34.68 6.73
C GLY A 319 -12.79 34.55 7.53
N ALA A 320 -12.07 33.46 7.37
CA ALA A 320 -10.76 33.26 7.98
C ALA A 320 -9.72 34.24 7.46
N MET A 321 -9.73 34.54 6.14
CA MET A 321 -8.86 35.55 5.54
C MET A 321 -9.17 36.94 6.08
N LEU A 322 -10.45 37.32 6.11
CA LEU A 322 -10.88 38.65 6.59
C LEU A 322 -10.54 38.80 8.08
N ALA A 323 -10.93 37.84 8.90
CA ALA A 323 -10.68 37.88 10.35
C ALA A 323 -9.16 37.86 10.67
N GLY A 324 -8.40 37.02 9.96
CA GLY A 324 -6.93 36.96 10.10
C GLY A 324 -6.25 38.29 9.73
N THR A 325 -6.69 38.90 8.62
CA THR A 325 -6.17 40.21 8.17
C THR A 325 -6.47 41.31 9.18
N LEU A 326 -7.71 41.41 9.65
CA LEU A 326 -8.12 42.41 10.64
C LEU A 326 -7.38 42.18 11.98
N LEU A 327 -7.26 40.92 12.41
CA LEU A 327 -6.50 40.58 13.62
C LEU A 327 -5.03 40.98 13.49
N LEU A 328 -4.38 40.67 12.37
CA LEU A 328 -2.97 41.02 12.14
C LEU A 328 -2.77 42.53 12.15
N VAL A 329 -3.62 43.30 11.48
CA VAL A 329 -3.57 44.76 11.49
C VAL A 329 -3.83 45.29 12.89
N ALA A 330 -4.80 44.77 13.64
CA ALA A 330 -5.09 45.16 15.00
C ALA A 330 -3.90 44.91 15.95
N VAL A 331 -3.23 43.75 15.80
CA VAL A 331 -2.03 43.42 16.60
C VAL A 331 -0.87 44.36 16.27
N LEU A 332 -0.63 44.63 14.97
CA LEU A 332 0.47 45.51 14.54
C LEU A 332 0.27 46.97 14.96
N LEU A 333 -0.99 47.42 15.01
CA LEU A 333 -1.34 48.80 15.40
C LEU A 333 -1.69 48.93 16.90
N HIS A 334 -1.62 47.82 17.65
CA HIS A 334 -1.99 47.84 19.07
C HIS A 334 -1.18 48.87 19.86
N ARG A 335 -1.87 49.89 20.39
CA ARG A 335 -1.33 50.89 21.32
C ARG A 335 -2.20 50.90 22.57
N PRO A 336 -1.64 50.69 23.77
CA PRO A 336 -2.43 50.69 25.00
C PRO A 336 -3.21 51.99 25.23
N ASP A 337 -2.64 53.10 24.82
CA ASP A 337 -3.18 54.47 25.06
C ASP A 337 -4.02 55.00 23.88
N TRP A 338 -4.37 54.16 22.89
CA TRP A 338 -5.06 54.62 21.70
C TRP A 338 -6.41 55.33 21.98
N LEU A 339 -7.19 54.82 22.94
CA LEU A 339 -8.46 55.39 23.33
C LEU A 339 -8.32 56.76 24.04
N ALA A 340 -7.19 56.99 24.73
CA ALA A 340 -6.89 58.25 25.40
C ALA A 340 -6.20 59.29 24.48
N ALA A 341 -5.76 58.84 23.28
CA ALA A 341 -5.07 59.70 22.34
C ALA A 341 -6.05 60.66 21.65
N GLY A 342 -5.57 61.88 21.38
CA GLY A 342 -6.37 62.86 20.64
C GLY A 342 -6.73 62.41 19.21
N TRP A 343 -7.80 63.01 18.64
CA TRP A 343 -8.34 62.65 17.34
C TRP A 343 -7.35 62.63 16.17
N PRO A 344 -6.28 63.45 16.11
CA PRO A 344 -5.31 63.35 15.01
C PRO A 344 -4.52 62.04 15.02
N VAL A 345 -4.21 61.52 16.23
CA VAL A 345 -3.50 60.23 16.41
C VAL A 345 -4.41 59.08 16.05
N GLN A 346 -5.66 59.15 16.43
CA GLN A 346 -6.68 58.13 16.07
C GLN A 346 -6.89 58.06 14.54
N LEU A 347 -7.05 59.23 13.89
CA LEU A 347 -7.15 59.29 12.44
C LEU A 347 -5.92 58.78 11.71
N GLY A 348 -4.74 59.16 12.21
CA GLY A 348 -3.45 58.65 11.69
C GLY A 348 -3.34 57.12 11.80
N SER A 349 -3.76 56.55 12.93
CA SER A 349 -3.76 55.09 13.12
C SER A 349 -4.71 54.38 12.20
N VAL A 350 -5.90 54.93 11.92
CA VAL A 350 -6.88 54.41 10.96
C VAL A 350 -6.30 54.43 9.54
N LEU A 351 -5.68 55.54 9.12
CA LEU A 351 -5.06 55.66 7.81
C LEU A 351 -3.94 54.64 7.59
N VAL A 352 -3.05 54.51 8.60
CA VAL A 352 -2.01 53.48 8.56
C VAL A 352 -2.62 52.09 8.51
N GLY A 353 -3.68 51.83 9.28
CA GLY A 353 -4.40 50.57 9.26
C GLY A 353 -4.98 50.24 7.85
N LEU A 354 -5.55 51.22 7.18
CA LEU A 354 -6.05 51.01 5.82
C LEU A 354 -4.92 50.66 4.82
N VAL A 355 -3.78 51.33 4.92
CA VAL A 355 -2.63 51.01 4.06
C VAL A 355 -2.04 49.63 4.39
N MET A 356 -2.05 49.24 5.68
CA MET A 356 -1.58 47.92 6.11
C MET A 356 -2.48 46.74 5.77
N LEU A 357 -3.75 47.01 5.39
CA LEU A 357 -4.69 45.95 4.98
C LEU A 357 -4.13 45.10 3.82
N LEU A 358 -3.49 45.75 2.83
CA LEU A 358 -3.01 45.07 1.63
C LEU A 358 -1.86 44.12 1.93
N PRO A 359 -0.73 44.52 2.54
CA PRO A 359 0.35 43.59 2.89
C PRO A 359 -0.07 42.57 3.97
N ALA A 360 -0.94 42.93 4.91
CA ALA A 360 -1.48 42.01 5.90
C ALA A 360 -2.34 40.91 5.25
N SER A 361 -3.17 41.28 4.29
CA SER A 361 -3.99 40.29 3.55
C SER A 361 -3.13 39.29 2.80
N GLU A 362 -2.07 39.73 2.10
CA GLU A 362 -1.15 38.82 1.41
C GLU A 362 -0.46 37.84 2.37
N ALA A 363 0.00 38.33 3.51
CA ALA A 363 0.62 37.48 4.53
C ALA A 363 -0.36 36.42 5.07
N VAL A 364 -1.61 36.81 5.37
CA VAL A 364 -2.64 35.89 5.86
C VAL A 364 -3.04 34.90 4.78
N VAL A 365 -3.21 35.33 3.53
CA VAL A 365 -3.49 34.46 2.37
C VAL A 365 -2.38 33.41 2.22
N ALA A 366 -1.12 33.81 2.28
CA ALA A 366 0.01 32.89 2.18
C ALA A 366 -0.02 31.83 3.30
N VAL A 367 -0.25 32.24 4.54
CA VAL A 367 -0.33 31.32 5.70
C VAL A 367 -1.52 30.37 5.58
N VAL A 368 -2.71 30.89 5.28
CA VAL A 368 -3.94 30.08 5.16
C VAL A 368 -3.80 29.06 4.01
N ASN A 369 -3.30 29.48 2.85
CA ASN A 369 -3.09 28.60 1.72
C ASN A 369 -2.05 27.53 2.00
N ARG A 370 -0.97 27.87 2.73
CA ARG A 370 0.03 26.89 3.15
C ARG A 370 -0.56 25.86 4.11
N LEU A 371 -1.30 26.28 5.11
CA LEU A 371 -1.96 25.39 6.07
C LEU A 371 -2.95 24.46 5.37
N ILE A 372 -3.74 24.96 4.43
CA ILE A 372 -4.67 24.14 3.64
C ILE A 372 -3.89 23.16 2.75
N GLY A 373 -2.86 23.62 2.04
CA GLY A 373 -2.05 22.79 1.15
C GLY A 373 -1.32 21.65 1.86
N GLU A 374 -0.88 21.88 3.11
CA GLU A 374 -0.25 20.85 3.93
C GLU A 374 -1.28 19.90 4.61
N SER A 375 -2.51 20.39 4.87
CA SER A 375 -3.53 19.63 5.61
C SER A 375 -4.46 18.83 4.70
N VAL A 376 -4.68 19.26 3.46
CA VAL A 376 -5.66 18.67 2.54
C VAL A 376 -4.96 18.08 1.33
N LYS A 377 -5.04 16.76 1.19
CA LYS A 377 -4.59 16.09 -0.04
C LYS A 377 -5.60 16.39 -1.16
N PRO A 378 -5.13 16.72 -2.38
CA PRO A 378 -6.02 16.92 -3.52
C PRO A 378 -6.82 15.66 -3.81
N ALA A 379 -8.12 15.81 -4.08
CA ALA A 379 -8.96 14.71 -4.51
C ALA A 379 -8.65 14.40 -5.98
N HIS A 380 -8.27 13.14 -6.25
CA HIS A 380 -8.12 12.68 -7.63
C HIS A 380 -9.49 12.48 -8.27
N LEU A 381 -9.62 12.92 -9.52
CA LEU A 381 -10.80 12.62 -10.33
C LEU A 381 -10.78 11.14 -10.74
N PRO A 382 -11.96 10.50 -10.90
CA PRO A 382 -12.05 9.16 -11.46
C PRO A 382 -11.36 9.10 -12.84
N ARG A 383 -10.60 8.02 -13.08
CA ARG A 383 -9.84 7.81 -14.32
C ARG A 383 -10.15 6.43 -14.89
N LEU A 384 -10.11 6.35 -16.23
CA LEU A 384 -10.15 5.08 -16.95
C LEU A 384 -8.72 4.62 -17.23
N LEU A 385 -8.48 3.31 -17.19
CA LEU A 385 -7.17 2.71 -17.43
C LEU A 385 -6.74 2.83 -18.90
N LEU A 386 -7.70 2.88 -19.86
CA LEU A 386 -7.45 2.92 -21.32
C LEU A 386 -6.38 1.91 -21.78
N ALA A 387 -6.46 0.67 -21.27
CA ALA A 387 -5.48 -0.39 -21.57
C ALA A 387 -5.30 -0.64 -23.09
N ASP A 388 -6.36 -0.51 -23.86
CA ASP A 388 -6.37 -0.69 -25.32
C ASP A 388 -6.12 0.65 -26.08
N GLY A 389 -5.67 1.68 -25.39
CA GLY A 389 -5.48 3.02 -25.93
C GLY A 389 -6.74 3.89 -25.94
N ILE A 390 -6.62 5.10 -26.49
CA ILE A 390 -7.70 6.08 -26.54
C ILE A 390 -8.77 5.61 -27.55
N PRO A 391 -10.05 5.44 -27.13
CA PRO A 391 -11.10 5.00 -28.05
C PRO A 391 -11.49 6.10 -29.05
N PRO A 392 -12.04 5.73 -30.24
CA PRO A 392 -12.34 6.68 -31.31
C PRO A 392 -13.28 7.84 -30.90
N GLN A 393 -14.22 7.57 -29.98
CA GLN A 393 -15.19 8.56 -29.49
C GLN A 393 -14.57 9.53 -28.45
N ALA A 394 -13.42 9.22 -27.88
CA ALA A 394 -12.73 10.03 -26.88
C ALA A 394 -11.40 10.60 -27.43
N ARG A 395 -11.37 10.99 -28.72
CA ARG A 395 -10.18 11.54 -29.37
C ARG A 395 -9.60 12.71 -28.58
N VAL A 396 -8.27 12.75 -28.49
CA VAL A 396 -7.53 13.75 -27.73
C VAL A 396 -6.66 14.58 -28.66
N MET A 397 -6.58 15.88 -28.40
CA MET A 397 -5.64 16.77 -29.04
C MET A 397 -4.65 17.30 -28.00
N VAL A 398 -3.37 16.98 -28.17
CA VAL A 398 -2.27 17.52 -27.36
C VAL A 398 -1.83 18.83 -28.01
N VAL A 399 -2.02 19.93 -27.32
CA VAL A 399 -1.75 21.28 -27.87
C VAL A 399 -0.52 21.86 -27.16
N VAL A 400 0.48 22.28 -27.96
CA VAL A 400 1.68 22.97 -27.45
C VAL A 400 1.61 24.44 -27.91
N PRO A 401 1.46 25.39 -26.98
CA PRO A 401 1.45 26.81 -27.33
C PRO A 401 2.86 27.29 -27.69
N ALA A 402 2.98 28.16 -28.68
CA ALA A 402 4.23 28.72 -29.13
C ALA A 402 4.07 30.12 -29.75
N LEU A 403 5.03 30.99 -29.50
CA LEU A 403 5.17 32.25 -30.26
C LEU A 403 6.14 32.04 -31.43
N LEU A 404 5.74 32.44 -32.63
CA LEU A 404 6.58 32.36 -33.82
C LEU A 404 7.54 33.56 -33.88
N ASN A 405 8.67 33.47 -33.14
CA ASN A 405 9.61 34.57 -32.99
C ASN A 405 10.83 34.42 -33.90
N HIS A 406 11.39 33.20 -34.01
CA HIS A 406 12.59 32.92 -34.81
C HIS A 406 12.62 31.44 -35.22
N PRO A 407 13.28 31.10 -36.36
CA PRO A 407 13.24 29.74 -36.91
C PRO A 407 13.76 28.65 -35.97
N ALA A 408 14.82 28.91 -35.19
CA ALA A 408 15.38 27.92 -34.25
C ALA A 408 14.40 27.57 -33.11
N GLY A 409 13.66 28.55 -32.56
CA GLY A 409 12.62 28.34 -31.54
C GLY A 409 11.46 27.52 -32.08
N ILE A 410 11.02 27.80 -33.31
CA ILE A 410 9.98 27.02 -34.00
C ILE A 410 10.45 25.57 -34.16
N ALA A 411 11.64 25.32 -34.64
CA ALA A 411 12.20 23.99 -34.82
C ALA A 411 12.29 23.22 -33.48
N GLN A 412 12.70 23.89 -32.39
CA GLN A 412 12.73 23.30 -31.04
C GLN A 412 11.33 22.94 -30.54
N THR A 413 10.33 23.78 -30.78
CA THR A 413 8.96 23.53 -30.35
C THR A 413 8.32 22.39 -31.14
N VAL A 414 8.54 22.33 -32.43
CA VAL A 414 8.10 21.21 -33.27
C VAL A 414 8.81 19.92 -32.88
N HIS A 415 10.08 19.98 -32.49
CA HIS A 415 10.79 18.83 -31.95
C HIS A 415 10.15 18.35 -30.61
N ARG A 416 9.80 19.24 -29.71
CA ARG A 416 9.06 18.88 -28.49
C ARG A 416 7.71 18.22 -28.80
N LEU A 417 6.97 18.77 -29.75
CA LEU A 417 5.71 18.16 -30.21
C LEU A 417 5.92 16.74 -30.72
N HIS A 418 7.01 16.52 -31.46
CA HIS A 418 7.40 15.18 -31.91
C HIS A 418 7.76 14.24 -30.77
N LEU A 419 8.47 14.71 -29.72
CA LEU A 419 8.77 13.92 -28.51
C LEU A 419 7.51 13.53 -27.75
N HIS A 420 6.50 14.42 -27.68
CA HIS A 420 5.21 14.08 -27.07
C HIS A 420 4.50 12.96 -27.85
N HIS A 421 4.58 12.94 -29.17
CA HIS A 421 4.04 11.84 -29.97
C HIS A 421 4.81 10.53 -29.75
N LEU A 422 6.14 10.57 -29.66
CA LEU A 422 6.96 9.37 -29.42
C LEU A 422 6.72 8.76 -28.05
N ALA A 423 6.48 9.63 -27.05
CA ALA A 423 6.17 9.18 -25.69
C ALA A 423 4.72 8.63 -25.55
N ASN A 424 3.81 9.01 -26.44
CA ASN A 424 2.41 8.63 -26.43
C ASN A 424 1.92 8.26 -27.84
N PRO A 425 2.27 7.08 -28.34
CA PRO A 425 1.98 6.66 -29.73
C PRO A 425 0.53 6.19 -29.90
N GLU A 426 -0.42 7.02 -29.48
CA GLU A 426 -1.86 6.72 -29.51
C GLU A 426 -2.48 6.91 -30.91
N ALA A 427 -3.33 5.96 -31.32
CA ALA A 427 -3.97 6.00 -32.63
C ALA A 427 -4.94 7.20 -32.77
N HIS A 428 -5.65 7.52 -31.69
CA HIS A 428 -6.67 8.57 -31.65
C HIS A 428 -6.21 9.86 -30.95
N ALA A 429 -4.89 10.09 -30.84
CA ALA A 429 -4.31 11.34 -30.40
C ALA A 429 -3.79 12.16 -31.61
N GLN A 430 -4.09 13.45 -31.61
CA GLN A 430 -3.51 14.44 -32.52
C GLN A 430 -2.62 15.40 -31.74
N PHE A 431 -1.63 15.96 -32.41
CA PHE A 431 -0.65 16.87 -31.81
C PHE A 431 -0.68 18.19 -32.57
N ALA A 432 -1.03 19.27 -31.89
CA ALA A 432 -1.19 20.58 -32.50
C ALA A 432 -0.19 21.59 -31.95
N LEU A 433 0.45 22.33 -32.84
CA LEU A 433 1.16 23.54 -32.48
C LEU A 433 0.13 24.69 -32.51
N LEU A 434 -0.17 25.25 -31.34
CA LEU A 434 -1.01 26.45 -31.22
C LEU A 434 -0.10 27.67 -31.23
N SER A 435 -0.01 28.31 -32.38
CA SER A 435 0.92 29.41 -32.60
C SER A 435 0.25 30.76 -32.62
N ASP A 436 0.97 31.73 -32.11
CA ASP A 436 0.62 33.13 -32.13
C ASP A 436 1.82 33.97 -32.57
N TRP A 437 1.55 35.19 -33.00
CA TRP A 437 2.60 36.16 -33.28
C TRP A 437 3.04 36.85 -31.96
N SER A 438 4.30 37.33 -31.96
CA SER A 438 4.71 38.32 -30.97
C SER A 438 3.95 39.65 -31.17
N ASP A 439 3.71 40.35 -30.07
CA ASP A 439 3.09 41.68 -30.13
C ASP A 439 3.88 42.63 -31.03
N ALA A 440 3.17 43.48 -31.80
CA ALA A 440 3.72 44.45 -32.69
C ALA A 440 2.78 45.62 -32.86
N ASP A 441 3.34 46.78 -33.23
CA ASP A 441 2.58 47.99 -33.52
C ASP A 441 1.88 47.94 -34.90
N THR A 442 2.16 46.86 -35.67
CA THR A 442 1.55 46.62 -36.99
C THR A 442 0.92 45.25 -37.06
N GLU A 443 -0.17 45.13 -37.83
CA GLU A 443 -0.88 43.86 -38.01
C GLU A 443 0.02 42.77 -38.62
N HIS A 444 0.91 43.13 -39.54
CA HIS A 444 1.84 42.23 -40.22
C HIS A 444 3.28 42.75 -40.15
N ARG A 445 4.23 41.87 -39.88
CA ARG A 445 5.66 42.11 -40.00
C ARG A 445 6.21 41.41 -41.22
N PRO A 446 7.32 41.93 -41.85
CA PRO A 446 7.90 41.34 -43.07
C PRO A 446 8.32 39.86 -42.87
N GLU A 447 8.72 39.48 -41.65
CA GLU A 447 9.19 38.12 -41.31
C GLU A 447 8.08 37.11 -41.00
N ASP A 448 6.86 37.56 -40.72
CA ASP A 448 5.74 36.73 -40.22
C ASP A 448 5.46 35.56 -41.20
N GLN A 449 5.30 35.87 -42.50
CA GLN A 449 4.99 34.85 -43.49
C GLN A 449 6.11 33.80 -43.66
N ALA A 450 7.35 34.20 -43.48
CA ALA A 450 8.50 33.29 -43.58
C ALA A 450 8.53 32.33 -42.37
N LEU A 451 8.23 32.84 -41.13
CA LEU A 451 8.16 32.06 -39.91
C LEU A 451 6.98 31.06 -39.95
N LEU A 452 5.82 31.49 -40.41
CA LEU A 452 4.65 30.62 -40.57
C LEU A 452 4.91 29.50 -41.59
N SER A 453 5.49 29.86 -42.76
CA SER A 453 5.85 28.88 -43.80
C SER A 453 6.90 27.88 -43.28
N HIS A 454 7.84 28.34 -42.46
CA HIS A 454 8.83 27.45 -41.82
C HIS A 454 8.15 26.44 -40.86
N ALA A 455 7.24 26.89 -39.99
CA ALA A 455 6.46 26.03 -39.10
C ALA A 455 5.65 25.00 -39.90
N GLN A 456 4.97 25.42 -40.96
CA GLN A 456 4.19 24.56 -41.85
C GLN A 456 5.07 23.48 -42.51
N SER A 457 6.27 23.87 -43.00
CA SER A 457 7.18 22.93 -43.64
C SER A 457 7.69 21.85 -42.69
N LEU A 458 7.99 22.21 -41.46
CA LEU A 458 8.41 21.26 -40.41
C LEU A 458 7.32 20.27 -40.05
N LEU A 459 6.07 20.74 -39.85
CA LEU A 459 4.93 19.89 -39.56
C LEU A 459 4.55 19.01 -40.77
N THR A 460 4.68 19.49 -41.99
CA THR A 460 4.49 18.68 -43.20
C THR A 460 5.50 17.56 -43.25
N ALA A 461 6.78 17.83 -42.93
CA ALA A 461 7.83 16.82 -42.85
C ALA A 461 7.53 15.76 -41.77
N LEU A 462 6.99 16.16 -40.62
CA LEU A 462 6.54 15.22 -39.57
C LEU A 462 5.36 14.37 -40.04
N ASN A 463 4.36 14.95 -40.69
CA ASN A 463 3.23 14.20 -41.22
C ASN A 463 3.63 13.21 -42.30
N ALA A 464 4.61 13.55 -43.14
CA ALA A 464 5.19 12.63 -44.12
C ALA A 464 5.90 11.43 -43.43
N ARG A 465 6.53 11.66 -42.30
CA ARG A 465 7.18 10.59 -41.50
C ARG A 465 6.19 9.68 -40.77
N TYR A 466 5.02 10.18 -40.44
CA TYR A 466 3.98 9.46 -39.71
C TYR A 466 2.64 9.49 -40.46
N PRO A 467 2.54 8.76 -41.58
CA PRO A 467 1.36 8.78 -42.42
C PRO A 467 0.14 8.18 -41.67
N VAL A 468 -1.02 8.76 -41.93
CA VAL A 468 -2.29 8.29 -41.41
C VAL A 468 -3.10 7.65 -42.53
N ALA A 469 -4.12 6.86 -42.18
CA ALA A 469 -5.00 6.23 -43.17
C ALA A 469 -5.66 7.28 -44.09
N PRO A 470 -5.90 6.95 -45.36
CA PRO A 470 -6.61 7.86 -46.29
C PRO A 470 -7.95 8.30 -45.74
N GLY A 471 -8.22 9.60 -45.72
CA GLY A 471 -9.42 10.21 -45.20
C GLY A 471 -9.37 10.53 -43.69
N SER A 472 -8.32 10.13 -42.96
CA SER A 472 -8.09 10.55 -41.59
C SER A 472 -7.40 11.90 -41.52
N PRO A 473 -7.69 12.77 -40.55
CA PRO A 473 -7.01 14.03 -40.35
C PRO A 473 -5.54 13.81 -40.02
N PRO A 474 -4.65 14.73 -40.39
CA PRO A 474 -3.19 14.58 -40.17
C PRO A 474 -2.91 14.48 -38.65
N ARG A 475 -1.79 13.81 -38.32
CA ARG A 475 -1.40 13.60 -36.92
C ARG A 475 -0.91 14.87 -36.27
N PHE A 476 -0.18 15.70 -37.04
CA PHE A 476 0.35 16.98 -36.57
C PHE A 476 -0.34 18.14 -37.28
N LEU A 477 -0.81 19.09 -36.48
CA LEU A 477 -1.60 20.24 -36.94
C LEU A 477 -0.91 21.54 -36.57
N LEU A 478 -1.10 22.57 -37.39
CA LEU A 478 -0.79 23.95 -37.06
C LEU A 478 -2.12 24.70 -36.86
N LEU A 479 -2.32 25.20 -35.67
CA LEU A 479 -3.39 26.13 -35.33
C LEU A 479 -2.75 27.49 -35.10
N HIS A 480 -3.05 28.46 -35.95
CA HIS A 480 -2.40 29.77 -35.89
C HIS A 480 -3.44 30.87 -35.67
N ARG A 481 -3.12 31.76 -34.73
CA ARG A 481 -3.92 32.95 -34.45
C ARG A 481 -3.23 34.18 -35.10
N GLU A 482 -3.96 34.89 -35.89
CA GLU A 482 -3.52 36.18 -36.47
C GLU A 482 -3.58 37.29 -35.42
N ARG A 483 -2.72 38.34 -35.60
CA ARG A 483 -2.82 39.52 -34.75
C ARG A 483 -4.13 40.25 -35.04
N SER A 484 -4.75 40.73 -33.96
CA SER A 484 -5.93 41.57 -34.01
C SER A 484 -5.59 42.92 -33.38
N PRO A 485 -5.93 44.03 -33.99
CA PRO A 485 -5.76 45.33 -33.33
C PRO A 485 -6.59 45.36 -32.03
N SER A 486 -5.95 45.80 -30.95
CA SER A 486 -6.57 45.96 -29.64
C SER A 486 -7.06 47.39 -29.43
#